data_d0f96fca24afefa1ad6ee21d35f95303
#
_entry.id   d0f96fca24afefa1ad6ee21d35f95303
#
_cell.length_a   1.000
_cell.length_b   1.000
_cell.length_c   1.000
_cell.angle_alpha   90.00
_cell.angle_beta   90.00
_cell.angle_gamma   90.00
#
_symmetry.space_group_name_H-M   'P 1'
#
loop_
_entity.id
_entity.type
_entity.pdbx_description
1 polymer ?
#
loop_
_entity_poly.entity_id
_entity_poly.type
_entity_poly.pdbx_seq_one_letter_code
_entity_poly.pdbx_strand_id
1 'polypeptide(L)'
;MKVYLNNELSNEQYHSDTEHINGSGLWNLYDRCPAAWRYKDEEDEQSKTLVFGTGSHTALLEPERFEAEYARMPIVEDFPKDKDGNRTVLVTASDMNSWAKERGIKGLSGKTKAEVIKIIRSTGEPVRIYDEERLLAELNAKGRILLEGDDYDAIMQMRAVIHANSYYSSLLSGAYSEISILGELLGEPSKVRFDCLTRGGDIIDYKTAVSAKPDEFFRHAARLGYFMKMAMQHDMFVEAYGHAPRSVNLLVQEKKSPFIPALIRLTDEQLRIGRIQLLSAMEIYKACKKANSWPGYSMGNPVIEMETPEWFKKQFNL
;
A
#
# COMPACT_ATOMS: atom_id res chain seq x y z
N MET A 1 23.48 -8.04 -14.28
CA MET A 1 22.50 -7.82 -13.19
C MET A 1 23.15 -7.91 -11.83
N LYS A 2 22.79 -7.04 -10.90
CA LYS A 2 23.19 -7.11 -9.50
C LYS A 2 21.98 -7.46 -8.63
N VAL A 3 22.12 -8.51 -7.83
CA VAL A 3 21.06 -8.99 -6.94
C VAL A 3 21.43 -8.59 -5.52
N TYR A 4 20.45 -8.01 -4.82
CA TYR A 4 20.55 -7.62 -3.43
C TYR A 4 19.55 -8.45 -2.63
N LEU A 5 20.02 -9.19 -1.66
CA LEU A 5 19.18 -9.91 -0.71
C LEU A 5 18.66 -8.95 0.37
N ASN A 6 17.76 -9.45 1.20
CA ASN A 6 17.17 -8.70 2.32
C ASN A 6 18.20 -7.77 2.99
N ASN A 7 17.85 -6.51 3.18
CA ASN A 7 18.63 -5.48 3.87
C ASN A 7 19.97 -5.06 3.23
N GLU A 8 20.45 -5.72 2.15
CA GLU A 8 21.62 -5.23 1.42
C GLU A 8 21.33 -3.94 0.63
N LEU A 9 20.06 -3.69 0.29
CA LEU A 9 19.59 -2.45 -0.29
C LEU A 9 18.34 -2.00 0.48
N SER A 10 18.45 -0.94 1.28
CA SER A 10 17.32 -0.46 2.08
C SER A 10 16.15 0.03 1.19
N ASN A 11 14.96 0.14 1.78
CA ASN A 11 13.80 0.68 1.08
C ASN A 11 14.04 2.12 0.60
N GLU A 12 14.65 2.94 1.44
CA GLU A 12 15.03 4.31 1.11
C GLU A 12 16.02 4.35 -0.06
N GLN A 13 17.09 3.54 -0.02
CA GLN A 13 18.08 3.46 -1.10
C GLN A 13 17.45 2.99 -2.41
N TYR A 14 16.53 2.00 -2.36
CA TYR A 14 15.84 1.54 -3.56
C TYR A 14 14.95 2.61 -4.16
N HIS A 15 14.21 3.36 -3.35
CA HIS A 15 13.30 4.40 -3.83
C HIS A 15 14.01 5.68 -4.25
N SER A 16 15.09 6.08 -3.58
CA SER A 16 15.89 7.26 -3.95
C SER A 16 16.76 7.06 -5.20
N ASP A 17 16.93 5.83 -5.66
CA ASP A 17 17.62 5.57 -6.92
C ASP A 17 16.78 6.04 -8.12
N THR A 18 17.21 7.10 -8.76
CA THR A 18 16.58 7.71 -9.95
C THR A 18 17.26 7.30 -11.28
N GLU A 19 18.34 6.55 -11.20
CA GLU A 19 19.06 6.11 -12.41
C GLU A 19 18.39 4.92 -13.09
N HIS A 20 17.79 4.02 -12.26
CA HIS A 20 17.12 2.82 -12.75
C HIS A 20 15.60 3.02 -12.79
N ILE A 21 15.01 2.76 -13.97
CA ILE A 21 13.57 2.81 -14.11
C ILE A 21 12.93 1.52 -13.57
N ASN A 22 11.73 1.65 -12.97
CA ASN A 22 10.97 0.52 -12.45
C ASN A 22 9.61 0.35 -13.14
N GLY A 23 8.96 -0.78 -12.89
CA GLY A 23 7.68 -1.11 -13.53
C GLY A 23 6.55 -0.11 -13.21
N SER A 24 6.54 0.49 -12.02
CA SER A 24 5.54 1.50 -11.67
C SER A 24 5.79 2.82 -12.41
N GLY A 25 7.04 3.22 -12.58
CA GLY A 25 7.42 4.37 -13.38
C GLY A 25 7.07 4.19 -14.84
N LEU A 26 7.41 3.04 -15.42
CA LEU A 26 7.04 2.70 -16.81
C LEU A 26 5.53 2.63 -17.00
N TRP A 27 4.78 2.12 -16.04
CA TRP A 27 3.32 2.11 -16.09
C TRP A 27 2.74 3.52 -16.12
N ASN A 28 3.20 4.42 -15.24
CA ASN A 28 2.75 5.80 -15.21
C ASN A 28 3.02 6.53 -16.54
N LEU A 29 4.17 6.25 -17.15
CA LEU A 29 4.53 6.81 -18.46
C LEU A 29 3.63 6.27 -19.57
N TYR A 30 3.32 4.97 -19.53
CA TYR A 30 2.52 4.28 -20.55
C TYR A 30 1.01 4.57 -20.42
N ASP A 31 0.46 4.47 -19.22
CA ASP A 31 -0.97 4.61 -18.94
C ASP A 31 -1.43 6.07 -18.93
N ARG A 32 -0.57 6.98 -18.51
CA ARG A 32 -0.86 8.41 -18.47
C ARG A 32 -0.15 9.15 -19.62
N CYS A 33 1.04 9.64 -19.37
CA CYS A 33 1.88 10.29 -20.38
C CYS A 33 3.30 10.51 -19.85
N PRO A 34 4.29 10.75 -20.72
CA PRO A 34 5.67 11.03 -20.30
C PRO A 34 5.82 12.17 -19.31
N ALA A 35 5.09 13.27 -19.48
CA ALA A 35 5.13 14.40 -18.56
C ALA A 35 4.65 14.03 -17.15
N ALA A 36 3.59 13.24 -17.03
CA ALA A 36 3.06 12.80 -15.75
C ALA A 36 4.05 11.92 -14.97
N TRP A 37 4.89 11.15 -15.67
CA TRP A 37 5.97 10.40 -15.05
C TRP A 37 7.15 11.30 -14.66
N ARG A 38 7.57 12.20 -15.56
CA ARG A 38 8.80 13.01 -15.41
C ARG A 38 8.68 14.08 -14.32
N TYR A 39 7.49 14.68 -14.21
CA TYR A 39 7.20 15.79 -13.31
C TYR A 39 6.26 15.40 -12.17
N LYS A 40 6.31 14.13 -11.77
CA LYS A 40 5.58 13.66 -10.59
C LYS A 40 6.10 14.39 -9.35
N ASP A 41 5.22 15.09 -8.62
CA ASP A 41 5.55 15.67 -7.34
C ASP A 41 5.89 14.55 -6.33
N GLU A 42 6.99 14.72 -5.59
CA GLU A 42 7.40 13.78 -4.54
C GLU A 42 6.49 13.85 -3.30
N GLU A 43 5.69 14.91 -3.20
CA GLU A 43 4.74 15.18 -2.11
C GLU A 43 3.37 14.53 -2.29
N ASP A 44 3.23 13.46 -3.06
CA ASP A 44 2.01 12.68 -2.97
C ASP A 44 1.91 12.13 -1.54
N GLU A 45 1.14 12.85 -0.71
CA GLU A 45 0.81 12.47 0.67
C GLU A 45 0.55 10.97 0.71
N GLN A 46 1.22 10.27 1.63
CA GLN A 46 1.00 8.85 1.83
C GLN A 46 -0.48 8.66 2.16
N SER A 47 -1.28 8.34 1.16
CA SER A 47 -2.69 8.11 1.39
C SER A 47 -2.85 6.99 2.43
N LYS A 48 -3.89 7.07 3.28
CA LYS A 48 -4.19 6.01 4.27
C LYS A 48 -4.20 4.62 3.64
N THR A 49 -4.64 4.53 2.38
CA THR A 49 -4.63 3.28 1.61
C THR A 49 -3.22 2.77 1.33
N LEU A 50 -2.28 3.67 1.06
CA LEU A 50 -0.88 3.32 0.82
C LEU A 50 -0.21 2.88 2.12
N VAL A 51 -0.42 3.61 3.22
CA VAL A 51 0.11 3.25 4.55
C VAL A 51 -0.41 1.88 4.99
N PHE A 52 -1.71 1.62 4.83
CA PHE A 52 -2.30 0.30 5.11
C PHE A 52 -1.68 -0.80 4.25
N GLY A 53 -1.53 -0.55 2.95
CA GLY A 53 -0.91 -1.52 2.02
C GLY A 53 0.53 -1.83 2.42
N THR A 54 1.36 -0.82 2.64
CA THR A 54 2.76 -0.98 3.06
C THR A 54 2.85 -1.69 4.41
N GLY A 55 2.02 -1.29 5.39
CA GLY A 55 1.95 -1.98 6.69
C GLY A 55 1.57 -3.45 6.57
N SER A 56 0.63 -3.79 5.68
CA SER A 56 0.24 -5.19 5.42
C SER A 56 1.38 -6.00 4.81
N HIS A 57 2.12 -5.44 3.86
CA HIS A 57 3.33 -6.06 3.29
C HIS A 57 4.37 -6.33 4.38
N THR A 58 4.72 -5.29 5.14
CA THR A 58 5.73 -5.39 6.19
C THR A 58 5.30 -6.41 7.25
N ALA A 59 4.04 -6.40 7.69
CA ALA A 59 3.53 -7.34 8.70
C ALA A 59 3.59 -8.80 8.24
N LEU A 60 3.32 -9.07 6.95
CA LEU A 60 3.34 -10.42 6.41
C LEU A 60 4.76 -10.94 6.14
N LEU A 61 5.61 -10.13 5.53
CA LEU A 61 6.88 -10.54 4.95
C LEU A 61 8.09 -10.21 5.82
N GLU A 62 7.99 -9.20 6.68
CA GLU A 62 9.04 -8.70 7.55
C GLU A 62 8.50 -8.39 8.97
N PRO A 63 7.98 -9.39 9.69
CA PRO A 63 7.24 -9.18 10.95
C PRO A 63 8.04 -8.45 12.03
N GLU A 64 9.33 -8.71 12.15
CA GLU A 64 10.20 -8.02 13.12
C GLU A 64 10.33 -6.52 12.77
N ARG A 65 10.40 -6.19 11.50
CA ARG A 65 10.41 -4.82 11.00
C ARG A 65 9.07 -4.14 11.26
N PHE A 66 7.95 -4.84 11.06
CA PHE A 66 6.63 -4.28 11.38
C PHE A 66 6.52 -3.90 12.86
N GLU A 67 6.94 -4.75 13.76
CA GLU A 67 6.94 -4.48 15.21
C GLU A 67 7.86 -3.29 15.59
N ALA A 68 8.97 -3.13 14.88
CA ALA A 68 9.91 -2.04 15.09
C ALA A 68 9.42 -0.70 14.53
N GLU A 69 8.76 -0.70 13.36
CA GLU A 69 8.42 0.51 12.62
C GLU A 69 6.98 1.00 12.83
N TYR A 70 6.06 0.12 13.25
CA TYR A 70 4.64 0.47 13.37
C TYR A 70 4.17 0.44 14.83
N ALA A 71 3.19 1.28 15.14
CA ALA A 71 2.54 1.30 16.44
C ALA A 71 1.02 1.49 16.26
N ARG A 72 0.26 0.86 17.17
CA ARG A 72 -1.19 0.88 17.20
C ARG A 72 -1.70 2.11 17.96
N MET A 73 -2.59 2.89 17.34
CA MET A 73 -3.36 3.92 18.04
C MET A 73 -4.52 3.27 18.81
N PRO A 74 -4.83 3.76 20.02
CA PRO A 74 -6.00 3.29 20.73
C PRO A 74 -7.29 3.65 19.98
N ILE A 75 -8.27 2.76 20.06
CA ILE A 75 -9.66 3.00 19.64
C ILE A 75 -10.57 3.03 20.88
N VAL A 76 -11.77 3.56 20.73
CA VAL A 76 -12.71 3.71 21.84
C VAL A 76 -13.08 2.36 22.45
N GLU A 77 -13.09 1.32 21.65
CA GLU A 77 -13.40 -0.07 22.00
C GLU A 77 -12.35 -0.72 22.90
N ASP A 78 -11.14 -0.17 22.98
CA ASP A 78 -10.07 -0.66 23.87
C ASP A 78 -10.37 -0.35 25.36
N PHE A 79 -11.33 0.56 25.62
CA PHE A 79 -11.68 0.96 26.98
C PHE A 79 -12.90 0.19 27.46
N PRO A 80 -12.81 -0.49 28.63
CA PRO A 80 -13.91 -1.29 29.13
C PRO A 80 -15.14 -0.42 29.40
N LYS A 81 -16.31 -1.01 29.29
CA LYS A 81 -17.55 -0.44 29.79
C LYS A 81 -17.72 -0.72 31.26
N ASP A 82 -18.40 0.17 31.97
CA ASP A 82 -18.77 -0.05 33.35
C ASP A 82 -19.90 -1.10 33.51
N LYS A 83 -20.34 -1.35 34.75
CA LYS A 83 -21.40 -2.33 35.04
C LYS A 83 -22.75 -1.96 34.40
N ASP A 84 -22.99 -0.69 34.16
CA ASP A 84 -24.19 -0.14 33.56
C ASP A 84 -24.09 -0.01 32.03
N GLY A 85 -22.97 -0.45 31.44
CA GLY A 85 -22.72 -0.44 30.02
C GLY A 85 -22.20 0.90 29.45
N ASN A 86 -21.90 1.87 30.32
CA ASN A 86 -21.38 3.17 29.92
C ASN A 86 -19.88 3.08 29.64
N ARG A 87 -19.39 3.94 28.75
CA ARG A 87 -17.96 4.05 28.47
C ARG A 87 -17.18 4.58 29.67
N THR A 88 -16.05 3.96 29.98
CA THR A 88 -15.14 4.42 31.06
C THR A 88 -14.14 5.47 30.57
N VAL A 89 -14.20 5.87 29.30
CA VAL A 89 -13.39 6.91 28.70
C VAL A 89 -14.30 8.02 28.15
N LEU A 90 -13.94 9.27 28.40
CA LEU A 90 -14.64 10.44 27.84
C LEU A 90 -14.14 10.72 26.44
N VAL A 91 -15.03 10.64 25.43
CA VAL A 91 -14.69 10.77 24.00
C VAL A 91 -15.16 12.10 23.46
N THR A 92 -16.43 12.45 23.70
CA THR A 92 -17.07 13.63 23.14
C THR A 92 -17.17 14.76 24.15
N ALA A 93 -17.38 15.99 23.66
CA ALA A 93 -17.71 17.11 24.53
C ALA A 93 -18.98 16.84 25.38
N SER A 94 -19.94 16.08 24.81
CA SER A 94 -21.14 15.68 25.52
C SER A 94 -20.82 14.77 26.71
N ASP A 95 -19.96 13.77 26.51
CA ASP A 95 -19.53 12.88 27.60
C ASP A 95 -18.85 13.66 28.73
N MET A 96 -17.97 14.60 28.36
CA MET A 96 -17.27 15.47 29.31
C MET A 96 -18.23 16.39 30.09
N ASN A 97 -19.22 16.96 29.39
CA ASN A 97 -20.22 17.81 30.03
C ASN A 97 -21.14 17.00 30.98
N SER A 98 -21.54 15.79 30.58
CA SER A 98 -22.34 14.89 31.43
C SER A 98 -21.58 14.49 32.69
N TRP A 99 -20.31 14.06 32.50
CA TRP A 99 -19.42 13.72 33.60
C TRP A 99 -19.24 14.87 34.62
N ALA A 100 -19.04 16.09 34.08
CA ALA A 100 -18.88 17.28 34.91
C ALA A 100 -20.16 17.71 35.62
N LYS A 101 -21.32 17.59 34.94
CA LYS A 101 -22.64 17.88 35.54
C LYS A 101 -22.95 16.97 36.70
N GLU A 102 -22.68 15.69 36.61
CA GLU A 102 -22.88 14.71 37.72
C GLU A 102 -22.04 15.07 38.94
N ARG A 103 -20.93 15.80 38.77
CA ARG A 103 -20.01 16.24 39.84
C ARG A 103 -20.23 17.68 40.27
N GLY A 104 -21.30 18.33 39.77
CA GLY A 104 -21.64 19.69 40.15
C GLY A 104 -20.70 20.75 39.55
N ILE A 105 -19.86 20.41 38.56
CA ILE A 105 -18.92 21.33 37.88
C ILE A 105 -19.72 22.23 36.95
N LYS A 106 -19.62 23.54 37.13
CA LYS A 106 -20.33 24.55 36.34
C LYS A 106 -19.39 25.35 35.42
N GLY A 107 -19.93 26.09 34.49
CA GLY A 107 -19.19 27.04 33.67
C GLY A 107 -18.51 26.42 32.44
N LEU A 108 -19.03 25.33 31.91
CA LEU A 108 -18.53 24.65 30.70
C LEU A 108 -19.17 25.17 29.40
N SER A 109 -20.28 25.88 29.50
CA SER A 109 -20.97 26.43 28.33
C SER A 109 -20.08 27.40 27.55
N GLY A 110 -20.00 27.23 26.22
CA GLY A 110 -19.19 28.04 25.32
C GLY A 110 -17.69 27.74 25.35
N LYS A 111 -17.23 26.74 26.11
CA LYS A 111 -15.83 26.35 26.17
C LYS A 111 -15.48 25.33 25.08
N THR A 112 -14.27 25.44 24.57
CA THR A 112 -13.68 24.44 23.65
C THR A 112 -13.43 23.13 24.41
N LYS A 113 -13.33 22.02 23.64
CA LYS A 113 -13.02 20.69 24.21
C LYS A 113 -11.72 20.72 25.05
N ALA A 114 -10.71 21.42 24.56
CA ALA A 114 -9.43 21.55 25.28
C ALA A 114 -9.55 22.28 26.62
N GLU A 115 -10.39 23.33 26.69
CA GLU A 115 -10.66 24.05 27.94
C GLU A 115 -11.45 23.20 28.94
N VAL A 116 -12.39 22.41 28.44
CA VAL A 116 -13.16 21.45 29.28
C VAL A 116 -12.23 20.39 29.84
N ILE A 117 -11.32 19.84 29.05
CA ILE A 117 -10.29 18.87 29.53
C ILE A 117 -9.45 19.50 30.65
N LYS A 118 -8.98 20.75 30.51
CA LYS A 118 -8.24 21.43 31.56
C LYS A 118 -9.03 21.57 32.87
N ILE A 119 -10.33 21.87 32.79
CA ILE A 119 -11.20 21.95 33.95
C ILE A 119 -11.36 20.57 34.60
N ILE A 120 -11.61 19.54 33.81
CA ILE A 120 -11.69 18.15 34.33
C ILE A 120 -10.39 17.78 35.06
N ARG A 121 -9.24 18.09 34.50
CA ARG A 121 -7.93 17.80 35.11
C ARG A 121 -7.70 18.59 36.41
N SER A 122 -8.23 19.82 36.52
CA SER A 122 -8.13 20.62 37.73
C SER A 122 -8.91 20.05 38.92
N THR A 123 -9.84 19.12 38.72
CA THR A 123 -10.57 18.44 39.79
C THR A 123 -9.72 17.41 40.56
N GLY A 124 -8.65 16.90 39.89
CA GLY A 124 -7.83 15.81 40.43
C GLY A 124 -8.50 14.42 40.38
N GLU A 125 -9.72 14.30 39.86
CA GLU A 125 -10.39 13.01 39.76
C GLU A 125 -9.79 12.14 38.61
N PRO A 126 -9.56 10.85 38.87
CA PRO A 126 -9.04 9.93 37.89
C PRO A 126 -10.13 9.57 36.86
N VAL A 127 -10.07 10.18 35.70
CA VAL A 127 -10.92 9.84 34.54
C VAL A 127 -10.09 9.75 33.29
N ARG A 128 -10.37 8.78 32.45
CA ARG A 128 -9.70 8.65 31.14
C ARG A 128 -10.35 9.57 30.14
N ILE A 129 -9.52 10.26 29.35
CA ILE A 129 -9.95 11.14 28.25
C ILE A 129 -9.30 10.62 26.98
N TYR A 130 -10.10 10.28 25.99
CA TYR A 130 -9.65 9.62 24.76
C TYR A 130 -8.56 10.40 24.00
N ASP A 131 -8.71 11.72 23.93
CA ASP A 131 -7.70 12.58 23.28
C ASP A 131 -6.33 12.51 23.96
N GLU A 132 -6.31 12.37 25.29
CA GLU A 132 -5.06 12.24 26.06
C GLU A 132 -4.45 10.84 25.91
N GLU A 133 -5.28 9.79 25.85
CA GLU A 133 -4.81 8.42 25.59
C GLU A 133 -4.18 8.33 24.20
N ARG A 134 -4.76 9.01 23.19
CA ARG A 134 -4.16 9.10 21.86
C ARG A 134 -2.84 9.86 21.87
N LEU A 135 -2.79 11.02 22.53
CA LEU A 135 -1.56 11.81 22.68
C LEU A 135 -0.45 11.00 23.38
N LEU A 136 -0.82 10.23 24.42
CA LEU A 136 0.12 9.35 25.09
C LEU A 136 0.65 8.26 24.18
N ALA A 137 -0.22 7.68 23.33
CA ALA A 137 0.19 6.70 22.33
C ALA A 137 1.15 7.32 21.29
N GLU A 138 0.88 8.54 20.83
CA GLU A 138 1.78 9.29 19.93
C GLU A 138 3.16 9.51 20.56
N LEU A 139 3.22 9.95 21.80
CA LEU A 139 4.47 10.16 22.55
C LEU A 139 5.24 8.84 22.74
N ASN A 140 4.52 7.74 22.99
CA ASN A 140 5.12 6.42 23.20
C ASN A 140 5.53 5.74 21.89
N ALA A 141 5.05 6.20 20.75
CA ALA A 141 5.41 5.65 19.45
C ALA A 141 6.90 5.84 19.11
N LYS A 142 7.54 6.87 19.68
CA LYS A 142 9.00 7.12 19.50
C LYS A 142 9.44 7.16 18.04
N GLY A 143 8.66 7.80 17.18
CA GLY A 143 8.93 7.92 15.74
C GLY A 143 8.44 6.76 14.89
N ARG A 144 7.77 5.75 15.47
CA ARG A 144 7.11 4.70 14.69
C ARG A 144 5.90 5.26 13.92
N ILE A 145 5.60 4.62 12.80
CA ILE A 145 4.42 4.92 11.99
C ILE A 145 3.16 4.51 12.77
N LEU A 146 2.28 5.47 13.02
CA LEU A 146 1.04 5.22 13.75
C LEU A 146 -0.06 4.76 12.79
N LEU A 147 -0.59 3.58 13.04
CA LEU A 147 -1.80 3.06 12.40
C LEU A 147 -2.99 3.25 13.32
N GLU A 148 -4.14 3.65 12.77
CA GLU A 148 -5.40 3.57 13.53
C GLU A 148 -5.61 2.15 14.03
N GLY A 149 -6.18 1.99 15.23
CA GLY A 149 -6.27 0.68 15.86
C GLY A 149 -7.01 -0.35 15.02
N ASP A 150 -8.10 0.06 14.34
CA ASP A 150 -8.84 -0.84 13.45
C ASP A 150 -7.99 -1.31 12.26
N ASP A 151 -7.18 -0.42 11.69
CA ASP A 151 -6.28 -0.75 10.58
C ASP A 151 -5.16 -1.69 11.03
N TYR A 152 -4.56 -1.40 12.21
CA TYR A 152 -3.53 -2.26 12.80
C TYR A 152 -4.08 -3.66 13.08
N ASP A 153 -5.24 -3.74 13.71
CA ASP A 153 -5.87 -5.02 14.07
C ASP A 153 -6.29 -5.79 12.82
N ALA A 154 -6.79 -5.10 11.78
CA ALA A 154 -7.09 -5.72 10.49
C ALA A 154 -5.83 -6.31 9.84
N ILE A 155 -4.71 -5.58 9.83
CA ILE A 155 -3.42 -6.05 9.30
C ILE A 155 -2.96 -7.32 10.06
N MET A 156 -3.06 -7.32 11.38
CA MET A 156 -2.67 -8.48 12.20
C MET A 156 -3.57 -9.68 11.94
N GLN A 157 -4.88 -9.47 11.74
CA GLN A 157 -5.82 -10.53 11.39
C GLN A 157 -5.58 -11.05 9.97
N MET A 158 -5.28 -10.18 9.00
CA MET A 158 -4.91 -10.57 7.65
C MET A 158 -3.69 -11.48 7.65
N ARG A 159 -2.65 -11.10 8.38
CA ARG A 159 -1.45 -11.94 8.60
C ARG A 159 -1.83 -13.30 9.22
N ALA A 160 -2.65 -13.29 10.26
CA ALA A 160 -3.08 -14.53 10.92
C ALA A 160 -3.83 -15.47 9.98
N VAL A 161 -4.71 -14.95 9.11
CA VAL A 161 -5.43 -15.74 8.11
C VAL A 161 -4.48 -16.42 7.12
N ILE A 162 -3.46 -15.72 6.62
CA ILE A 162 -2.44 -16.31 5.75
C ILE A 162 -1.68 -17.44 6.47
N HIS A 163 -1.22 -17.19 7.69
CA HIS A 163 -0.45 -18.20 8.45
C HIS A 163 -1.28 -19.38 8.94
N ALA A 164 -2.59 -19.21 9.16
CA ALA A 164 -3.48 -20.31 9.50
C ALA A 164 -3.73 -21.28 8.34
N ASN A 165 -3.53 -20.84 7.10
CA ASN A 165 -3.63 -21.69 5.94
C ASN A 165 -2.29 -22.42 5.72
N SER A 166 -2.30 -23.76 5.84
CA SER A 166 -1.10 -24.59 5.76
C SER A 166 -0.35 -24.45 4.42
N TYR A 167 -1.08 -24.26 3.33
CA TYR A 167 -0.49 -24.07 2.00
C TYR A 167 0.27 -22.76 1.92
N TYR A 168 -0.35 -21.61 2.30
CA TYR A 168 0.31 -20.31 2.26
C TYR A 168 1.46 -20.23 3.27
N SER A 169 1.27 -20.75 4.48
CA SER A 169 2.30 -20.82 5.48
C SER A 169 3.53 -21.60 5.01
N SER A 170 3.32 -22.76 4.38
CA SER A 170 4.39 -23.55 3.79
C SER A 170 5.07 -22.84 2.60
N LEU A 171 4.29 -22.18 1.74
CA LEU A 171 4.79 -21.47 0.57
C LEU A 171 5.72 -20.30 0.96
N LEU A 172 5.36 -19.57 2.01
CA LEU A 172 6.13 -18.43 2.51
C LEU A 172 7.25 -18.82 3.47
N SER A 173 7.26 -20.06 3.95
CA SER A 173 8.26 -20.53 4.91
C SER A 173 9.67 -20.49 4.33
N GLY A 174 10.55 -19.72 4.97
CA GLY A 174 11.94 -19.54 4.55
C GLY A 174 12.09 -18.87 3.19
N ALA A 175 11.07 -18.23 2.67
CA ALA A 175 11.15 -17.39 1.48
C ALA A 175 12.04 -16.17 1.74
N TYR A 176 12.55 -15.59 0.67
CA TYR A 176 13.30 -14.35 0.71
C TYR A 176 12.32 -13.18 0.44
N SER A 177 12.32 -12.18 1.29
CA SER A 177 11.53 -10.95 1.13
C SER A 177 12.39 -9.81 0.57
N GLU A 178 11.75 -8.85 -0.11
CA GLU A 178 12.36 -7.60 -0.56
C GLU A 178 13.67 -7.77 -1.36
N ILE A 179 13.74 -8.81 -2.23
CA ILE A 179 14.89 -8.99 -3.11
C ILE A 179 14.85 -7.95 -4.23
N SER A 180 15.95 -7.20 -4.36
CA SER A 180 16.08 -6.21 -5.43
C SER A 180 17.06 -6.69 -6.50
N ILE A 181 16.70 -6.48 -7.77
CA ILE A 181 17.58 -6.71 -8.91
C ILE A 181 17.73 -5.38 -9.64
N LEU A 182 18.98 -4.96 -9.82
CA LEU A 182 19.37 -3.79 -10.59
C LEU A 182 20.27 -4.19 -11.76
N GLY A 183 20.04 -3.60 -12.91
CA GLY A 183 20.87 -3.86 -14.10
C GLY A 183 20.21 -3.33 -15.35
N GLU A 184 20.64 -3.81 -16.50
CA GLU A 184 20.13 -3.37 -17.79
C GLU A 184 19.01 -4.30 -18.29
N LEU A 185 17.85 -3.75 -18.62
CA LEU A 185 16.77 -4.45 -19.30
C LEU A 185 16.37 -3.66 -20.54
N LEU A 186 16.32 -4.32 -21.69
CA LEU A 186 15.97 -3.71 -22.98
C LEU A 186 16.85 -2.49 -23.34
N GLY A 187 18.12 -2.48 -22.90
CA GLY A 187 19.08 -1.41 -23.16
C GLY A 187 18.95 -0.18 -22.25
N GLU A 188 18.20 -0.27 -21.13
CA GLU A 188 18.06 0.82 -20.16
C GLU A 188 18.33 0.33 -18.74
N PRO A 189 18.98 1.13 -17.88
CA PRO A 189 19.10 0.85 -16.47
C PRO A 189 17.72 0.64 -15.85
N SER A 190 17.52 -0.50 -15.26
CA SER A 190 16.22 -0.96 -14.75
C SER A 190 16.34 -1.60 -13.40
N LYS A 191 15.30 -1.49 -12.58
CA LYS A 191 15.23 -2.14 -11.26
C LYS A 191 13.87 -2.76 -11.01
N VAL A 192 13.90 -3.87 -10.30
CA VAL A 192 12.71 -4.51 -9.71
C VAL A 192 12.98 -4.88 -8.27
N ARG A 193 11.91 -4.98 -7.49
CA ARG A 193 11.95 -5.56 -6.16
C ARG A 193 10.83 -6.59 -6.05
N PHE A 194 11.18 -7.79 -5.65
CA PHE A 194 10.21 -8.85 -5.37
C PHE A 194 9.75 -8.74 -3.93
N ASP A 195 8.46 -8.70 -3.70
CA ASP A 195 7.91 -8.77 -2.35
C ASP A 195 8.35 -10.09 -1.69
N CYS A 196 8.28 -11.20 -2.44
CA CYS A 196 8.69 -12.51 -1.95
C CYS A 196 9.19 -13.39 -3.11
N LEU A 197 10.33 -14.06 -2.88
CA LEU A 197 10.85 -15.14 -3.72
C LEU A 197 10.88 -16.42 -2.88
N THR A 198 10.07 -17.40 -3.24
CA THR A 198 10.02 -18.66 -2.50
C THR A 198 11.28 -19.51 -2.70
N ARG A 199 11.56 -20.44 -1.78
CA ARG A 199 12.63 -21.44 -1.96
C ARG A 199 12.48 -22.27 -3.22
N GLY A 200 11.25 -22.42 -3.71
CA GLY A 200 10.94 -23.13 -4.95
C GLY A 200 11.12 -22.31 -6.22
N GLY A 201 11.50 -21.03 -6.12
CA GLY A 201 11.69 -20.14 -7.27
C GLY A 201 10.40 -19.52 -7.80
N ASP A 202 9.36 -19.40 -6.97
CA ASP A 202 8.15 -18.63 -7.33
C ASP A 202 8.32 -17.17 -6.93
N ILE A 203 8.02 -16.29 -7.85
CA ILE A 203 7.85 -14.86 -7.55
C ILE A 203 6.43 -14.67 -7.02
N ILE A 204 6.30 -14.04 -5.86
CA ILE A 204 5.02 -13.67 -5.26
C ILE A 204 5.04 -12.16 -4.97
N ASP A 205 4.03 -11.47 -5.47
CA ASP A 205 3.78 -10.07 -5.21
C ASP A 205 2.47 -9.97 -4.39
N TYR A 206 2.56 -9.47 -3.17
CA TYR A 206 1.43 -9.40 -2.24
C TYR A 206 0.61 -8.14 -2.49
N LYS A 207 -0.71 -8.30 -2.59
CA LYS A 207 -1.62 -7.18 -2.84
C LYS A 207 -2.83 -7.20 -1.91
N THR A 208 -3.08 -6.09 -1.25
CA THR A 208 -4.34 -5.88 -0.54
C THR A 208 -5.39 -5.30 -1.50
N ALA A 209 -6.60 -5.84 -1.47
CA ALA A 209 -7.66 -5.46 -2.40
C ALA A 209 -9.02 -5.33 -1.71
N VAL A 210 -9.98 -4.73 -2.40
CA VAL A 210 -11.40 -4.73 -1.98
C VAL A 210 -12.01 -6.11 -2.19
N SER A 211 -11.62 -6.79 -3.28
CA SER A 211 -12.07 -8.15 -3.61
C SER A 211 -10.89 -8.96 -4.14
N ALA A 212 -10.72 -10.17 -3.64
CA ALA A 212 -9.76 -11.16 -4.12
C ALA A 212 -10.38 -12.12 -5.14
N LYS A 213 -11.65 -11.93 -5.51
CA LYS A 213 -12.35 -12.72 -6.51
C LYS A 213 -11.69 -12.54 -7.88
N PRO A 214 -11.25 -13.63 -8.55
CA PRO A 214 -10.37 -13.55 -9.71
C PRO A 214 -10.84 -12.65 -10.85
N ASP A 215 -12.12 -12.70 -11.23
CA ASP A 215 -12.70 -11.91 -12.32
C ASP A 215 -12.82 -10.41 -11.98
N GLU A 216 -13.05 -10.07 -10.72
CA GLU A 216 -13.08 -8.69 -10.23
C GLU A 216 -11.67 -8.14 -10.10
N PHE A 217 -10.77 -8.94 -9.50
CA PHE A 217 -9.38 -8.54 -9.33
C PHE A 217 -8.64 -8.43 -10.68
N PHE A 218 -8.99 -9.25 -11.69
CA PHE A 218 -8.41 -9.14 -13.03
C PHE A 218 -8.57 -7.72 -13.62
N ARG A 219 -9.76 -7.13 -13.52
CA ARG A 219 -10.00 -5.75 -14.01
C ARG A 219 -9.15 -4.73 -13.26
N HIS A 220 -9.00 -4.92 -11.96
CA HIS A 220 -8.15 -4.07 -11.12
C HIS A 220 -6.67 -4.21 -11.51
N ALA A 221 -6.19 -5.44 -11.67
CA ALA A 221 -4.82 -5.74 -12.06
C ALA A 221 -4.47 -5.18 -13.44
N ALA A 222 -5.36 -5.30 -14.42
CA ALA A 222 -5.20 -4.74 -15.75
C ALA A 222 -5.10 -3.21 -15.69
N ARG A 223 -6.00 -2.54 -14.95
CA ARG A 223 -6.01 -1.07 -14.80
C ARG A 223 -4.78 -0.52 -14.09
N LEU A 224 -4.19 -1.28 -13.17
CA LEU A 224 -3.01 -0.87 -12.41
C LEU A 224 -1.68 -1.36 -13.03
N GLY A 225 -1.72 -1.98 -14.20
CA GLY A 225 -0.55 -2.44 -14.94
C GLY A 225 0.20 -3.59 -14.28
N TYR A 226 -0.47 -4.42 -13.49
CA TYR A 226 0.20 -5.53 -12.80
C TYR A 226 0.81 -6.51 -13.78
N PHE A 227 0.17 -6.78 -14.93
CA PHE A 227 0.74 -7.68 -15.93
C PHE A 227 2.08 -7.19 -16.47
N MET A 228 2.20 -5.88 -16.76
CA MET A 228 3.46 -5.29 -17.18
C MET A 228 4.52 -5.33 -16.08
N LYS A 229 4.14 -4.98 -14.84
CA LYS A 229 5.06 -5.00 -13.70
C LYS A 229 5.58 -6.40 -13.42
N MET A 230 4.70 -7.41 -13.46
CA MET A 230 5.08 -8.81 -13.25
C MET A 230 5.89 -9.38 -14.41
N ALA A 231 5.63 -8.96 -15.66
CA ALA A 231 6.46 -9.31 -16.80
C ALA A 231 7.87 -8.74 -16.66
N MET A 232 8.00 -7.49 -16.21
CA MET A 232 9.30 -6.89 -15.91
C MET A 232 10.04 -7.64 -14.80
N GLN A 233 9.36 -8.02 -13.73
CA GLN A 233 9.94 -8.83 -12.66
C GLN A 233 10.41 -10.19 -13.17
N HIS A 234 9.59 -10.86 -13.99
CA HIS A 234 9.95 -12.13 -14.63
C HIS A 234 11.23 -11.99 -15.47
N ASP A 235 11.26 -11.00 -16.35
CA ASP A 235 12.36 -10.86 -17.31
C ASP A 235 13.65 -10.42 -16.62
N MET A 236 13.59 -9.54 -15.61
CA MET A 236 14.75 -9.21 -14.76
C MET A 236 15.25 -10.41 -13.96
N PHE A 237 14.34 -11.31 -13.52
CA PHE A 237 14.71 -12.57 -12.88
C PHE A 237 15.49 -13.47 -13.85
N VAL A 238 14.98 -13.64 -15.08
CA VAL A 238 15.65 -14.44 -16.12
C VAL A 238 17.05 -13.92 -16.41
N GLU A 239 17.20 -12.61 -16.56
CA GLU A 239 18.50 -11.97 -16.81
C GLU A 239 19.47 -12.12 -15.63
N ALA A 240 18.97 -12.16 -14.40
CA ALA A 240 19.79 -12.27 -13.20
C ALA A 240 20.21 -13.72 -12.89
N TYR A 241 19.32 -14.67 -13.09
CA TYR A 241 19.53 -16.07 -12.69
C TYR A 241 19.79 -17.04 -13.85
N GLY A 242 19.61 -16.60 -15.09
CA GLY A 242 19.84 -17.43 -16.28
C GLY A 242 18.75 -18.48 -16.55
N HIS A 243 17.66 -18.48 -15.82
CA HIS A 243 16.51 -19.36 -16.00
C HIS A 243 15.21 -18.67 -15.62
N ALA A 244 14.08 -19.19 -16.09
CA ALA A 244 12.78 -18.65 -15.72
C ALA A 244 12.43 -18.96 -14.26
N PRO A 245 11.66 -18.09 -13.57
CA PRO A 245 11.06 -18.44 -12.29
C PRO A 245 10.07 -19.61 -12.48
N ARG A 246 9.84 -20.40 -11.42
CA ARG A 246 8.87 -21.51 -11.48
C ARG A 246 7.45 -21.02 -11.77
N SER A 247 7.08 -19.90 -11.20
CA SER A 247 5.83 -19.20 -11.49
C SER A 247 5.91 -17.74 -11.05
N VAL A 248 4.99 -16.94 -11.58
CA VAL A 248 4.77 -15.54 -11.19
C VAL A 248 3.37 -15.42 -10.65
N ASN A 249 3.21 -14.94 -9.44
CA ASN A 249 1.95 -14.96 -8.72
C ASN A 249 1.64 -13.63 -8.06
N LEU A 250 0.34 -13.35 -7.93
CA LEU A 250 -0.20 -12.28 -7.08
C LEU A 250 -0.89 -12.96 -5.89
N LEU A 251 -0.39 -12.74 -4.68
CA LEU A 251 -1.08 -13.12 -3.46
C LEU A 251 -1.99 -11.95 -3.07
N VAL A 252 -3.25 -12.08 -3.41
CA VAL A 252 -4.26 -11.04 -3.19
C VAL A 252 -5.02 -11.32 -1.92
N GLN A 253 -5.20 -10.31 -1.07
CA GLN A 253 -5.96 -10.48 0.16
C GLN A 253 -6.95 -9.34 0.36
N GLU A 254 -8.19 -9.68 0.74
CA GLU A 254 -9.23 -8.71 1.03
C GLU A 254 -8.93 -7.95 2.32
N LYS A 255 -9.19 -6.63 2.32
CA LYS A 255 -8.94 -5.73 3.47
C LYS A 255 -10.01 -5.84 4.56
N LYS A 256 -11.14 -6.49 4.28
CA LYS A 256 -12.28 -6.63 5.19
C LYS A 256 -12.45 -8.07 5.61
N SER A 257 -12.91 -8.26 6.85
CA SER A 257 -13.27 -9.58 7.36
C SER A 257 -14.21 -10.31 6.38
N PRO A 258 -13.97 -11.60 6.11
CA PRO A 258 -13.01 -12.49 6.77
C PRO A 258 -11.60 -12.50 6.17
N PHE A 259 -11.16 -11.44 5.46
CA PHE A 259 -9.81 -11.24 4.93
C PHE A 259 -9.36 -12.34 3.96
N ILE A 260 -10.24 -12.70 3.03
CA ILE A 260 -10.07 -13.82 2.11
C ILE A 260 -8.81 -13.65 1.25
N PRO A 261 -7.85 -14.58 1.30
CA PRO A 261 -6.70 -14.59 0.41
C PRO A 261 -6.97 -15.41 -0.85
N ALA A 262 -6.34 -15.03 -1.96
CA ALA A 262 -6.27 -15.80 -3.19
C ALA A 262 -4.87 -15.71 -3.80
N LEU A 263 -4.25 -16.85 -4.08
CA LEU A 263 -3.01 -16.90 -4.85
C LEU A 263 -3.36 -17.06 -6.34
N ILE A 264 -3.13 -16.00 -7.09
CA ILE A 264 -3.45 -15.92 -8.52
C ILE A 264 -2.15 -16.05 -9.32
N ARG A 265 -2.00 -17.17 -10.02
CA ARG A 265 -0.87 -17.40 -10.93
C ARG A 265 -1.13 -16.68 -12.25
N LEU A 266 -0.15 -15.92 -12.73
CA LEU A 266 -0.19 -15.36 -14.06
C LEU A 266 0.03 -16.46 -15.11
N THR A 267 -0.78 -16.43 -16.15
CA THR A 267 -0.63 -17.32 -17.32
C THR A 267 0.45 -16.76 -18.26
N ASP A 268 0.96 -17.63 -19.13
CA ASP A 268 1.91 -17.23 -20.19
C ASP A 268 1.31 -16.14 -21.10
N GLU A 269 0.00 -16.20 -21.35
CA GLU A 269 -0.70 -15.16 -22.11
C GLU A 269 -0.66 -13.79 -21.38
N GLN A 270 -0.93 -13.77 -20.09
CA GLN A 270 -0.90 -12.54 -19.29
C GLN A 270 0.52 -11.96 -19.20
N LEU A 271 1.54 -12.81 -19.04
CA LEU A 271 2.94 -12.38 -19.11
C LEU A 271 3.32 -11.86 -20.48
N ARG A 272 2.82 -12.48 -21.58
CA ARG A 272 3.01 -12.00 -22.94
C ARG A 272 2.37 -10.63 -23.15
N ILE A 273 1.14 -10.43 -22.70
CA ILE A 273 0.47 -9.12 -22.73
C ILE A 273 1.29 -8.09 -21.96
N GLY A 274 1.73 -8.44 -20.76
CA GLY A 274 2.58 -7.58 -19.93
C GLY A 274 3.89 -7.18 -20.63
N ARG A 275 4.53 -8.12 -21.37
CA ARG A 275 5.74 -7.81 -22.16
C ARG A 275 5.47 -6.86 -23.32
N ILE A 276 4.34 -7.00 -24.02
CA ILE A 276 3.95 -6.06 -25.07
C ILE A 276 3.82 -4.65 -24.49
N GLN A 277 3.16 -4.52 -23.35
CA GLN A 277 3.04 -3.23 -22.65
C GLN A 277 4.40 -2.70 -22.19
N LEU A 278 5.26 -3.57 -21.65
CA LEU A 278 6.62 -3.22 -21.20
C LEU A 278 7.49 -2.71 -22.35
N LEU A 279 7.47 -3.39 -23.49
CA LEU A 279 8.20 -2.99 -24.69
C LEU A 279 7.74 -1.63 -25.17
N SER A 280 6.43 -1.41 -25.30
CA SER A 280 5.87 -0.12 -25.72
C SER A 280 6.22 1.00 -24.73
N ALA A 281 6.13 0.77 -23.45
CA ALA A 281 6.51 1.74 -22.41
C ALA A 281 8.00 2.08 -22.50
N MET A 282 8.86 1.09 -22.70
CA MET A 282 10.31 1.26 -22.81
C MET A 282 10.71 2.04 -24.07
N GLU A 283 10.03 1.79 -25.20
CA GLU A 283 10.25 2.56 -26.43
C GLU A 283 9.88 4.03 -26.25
N ILE A 284 8.74 4.33 -25.63
CA ILE A 284 8.34 5.71 -25.30
C ILE A 284 9.39 6.36 -24.39
N TYR A 285 9.82 5.65 -23.33
CA TYR A 285 10.83 6.14 -22.40
C TYR A 285 12.14 6.49 -23.10
N LYS A 286 12.66 5.59 -23.95
CA LYS A 286 13.89 5.80 -24.73
C LYS A 286 13.78 6.99 -25.69
N ALA A 287 12.65 7.11 -26.38
CA ALA A 287 12.39 8.22 -27.29
C ALA A 287 12.39 9.56 -26.55
N CYS A 288 11.68 9.63 -25.42
CA CYS A 288 11.65 10.83 -24.58
C CYS A 288 13.02 11.19 -24.00
N LYS A 289 13.77 10.20 -23.51
CA LYS A 289 15.12 10.37 -22.96
C LYS A 289 16.07 10.89 -24.04
N LYS A 290 16.07 10.28 -25.23
CA LYS A 290 16.90 10.69 -26.36
C LYS A 290 16.58 12.11 -26.85
N ALA A 291 15.30 12.46 -26.93
CA ALA A 291 14.86 13.79 -27.36
C ALA A 291 14.95 14.84 -26.23
N ASN A 292 15.19 14.41 -24.98
CA ASN A 292 15.04 15.22 -23.78
C ASN A 292 13.71 15.99 -23.75
N SER A 293 12.63 15.33 -24.19
CA SER A 293 11.29 15.91 -24.32
C SER A 293 10.26 14.94 -23.73
N TRP A 294 9.44 15.45 -22.82
CA TRP A 294 8.47 14.66 -22.07
C TRP A 294 7.06 15.23 -22.30
N PRO A 295 6.42 14.85 -23.41
CA PRO A 295 5.12 15.43 -23.80
C PRO A 295 3.99 14.98 -22.86
N GLY A 296 2.95 15.83 -22.78
CA GLY A 296 1.69 15.51 -22.13
C GLY A 296 0.78 14.66 -23.02
N TYR A 297 -0.52 14.62 -22.68
CA TYR A 297 -1.52 13.79 -23.37
C TYR A 297 -1.64 14.08 -24.87
N SER A 298 -1.32 15.28 -25.29
CA SER A 298 -1.38 15.68 -26.72
C SER A 298 -0.21 15.15 -27.55
N MET A 299 0.79 14.55 -26.91
CA MET A 299 2.02 14.07 -27.57
C MET A 299 2.68 15.14 -28.47
N GLY A 300 2.55 16.42 -28.07
CA GLY A 300 3.08 17.58 -28.80
C GLY A 300 2.12 18.20 -29.82
N ASN A 301 0.92 17.64 -30.03
CA ASN A 301 -0.10 18.26 -30.86
C ASN A 301 -0.78 19.42 -30.12
N PRO A 302 -1.08 20.56 -30.77
CA PRO A 302 -1.72 21.69 -30.10
C PRO A 302 -3.20 21.44 -29.73
N VAL A 303 -3.85 20.49 -30.39
CA VAL A 303 -5.27 20.14 -30.23
C VAL A 303 -5.42 18.64 -30.20
N ILE A 304 -6.28 18.15 -29.31
CA ILE A 304 -6.71 16.75 -29.23
C ILE A 304 -8.20 16.71 -29.57
N GLU A 305 -8.56 15.96 -30.60
CA GLU A 305 -9.96 15.62 -30.87
C GLU A 305 -10.33 14.41 -29.99
N MET A 306 -11.40 14.58 -29.21
CA MET A 306 -11.89 13.52 -28.33
C MET A 306 -12.90 12.65 -29.09
N GLU A 307 -12.56 11.41 -29.29
CA GLU A 307 -13.49 10.44 -29.88
C GLU A 307 -14.63 10.12 -28.91
N THR A 308 -15.83 10.02 -29.47
CA THR A 308 -17.01 9.61 -28.67
C THR A 308 -16.94 8.12 -28.39
N PRO A 309 -16.89 7.68 -27.13
CA PRO A 309 -16.81 6.25 -26.79
C PRO A 309 -18.03 5.46 -27.29
N GLU A 310 -17.83 4.22 -27.70
CA GLU A 310 -18.87 3.34 -28.23
C GLU A 310 -20.05 3.11 -27.24
N TRP A 311 -19.77 3.00 -25.95
CA TRP A 311 -20.81 2.88 -24.94
C TRP A 311 -21.71 4.12 -24.86
N PHE A 312 -21.18 5.31 -25.18
CA PHE A 312 -21.94 6.55 -25.19
C PHE A 312 -22.74 6.69 -26.49
N LYS A 313 -22.16 6.33 -27.64
CA LYS A 313 -22.88 6.27 -28.93
C LYS A 313 -24.12 5.37 -28.85
N LYS A 314 -23.98 4.18 -28.22
CA LYS A 314 -25.09 3.23 -28.05
C LYS A 314 -26.28 3.80 -27.27
N GLN A 315 -26.09 4.80 -26.39
CA GLN A 315 -27.20 5.46 -25.68
C GLN A 315 -28.08 6.29 -26.61
N PHE A 316 -27.55 6.68 -27.76
CA PHE A 316 -28.22 7.51 -28.76
C PHE A 316 -28.48 6.76 -30.07
N ASN A 317 -28.30 5.45 -30.09
CA ASN A 317 -28.44 4.61 -31.29
C ASN A 317 -27.56 5.05 -32.47
N LEU A 318 -26.34 5.55 -32.18
CA LEU A 318 -25.31 5.94 -33.12
C LEU A 318 -24.25 4.85 -33.28
#